data_bf53a5aea896795993b65b1c516e386c
#
_entry.id   bf53a5aea896795993b65b1c516e386c
#
_cell.length_a   1.000
_cell.length_b   1.000
_cell.length_c   1.000
_cell.angle_alpha   90.00
_cell.angle_beta   90.00
_cell.angle_gamma   90.00
#
_symmetry.space_group_name_H-M   'P 1'
#
loop_
_entity.id
_entity.type
_entity.pdbx_description
1 polymer ?
#
loop_
_entity_poly.entity_id
_entity_poly.type
_entity_poly.pdbx_seq_one_letter_code
_entity_poly.pdbx_strand_id
1 'polypeptide(L)'
;VEWANEMVEMSAEDQLFEYDREEYKSIDREKPWKKDAKFFTEVKLSALALIKISTHAKRGGELEVMGLLQGKVTRDGKFIVADAFPLPVEGTETRVSAQSEANEYMIEYNDCAKRNGREEHVVGWYHSHPGFGKFSNNQSL
;
A
#
# COMPACT_ATOMS: atom_id res chain seq x y z
N VAL A 1 -9.34 35.75 21.00
CA VAL A 1 -9.88 35.15 19.76
C VAL A 1 -10.05 33.67 20.03
N GLU A 2 -11.27 33.27 20.41
CA GLU A 2 -11.62 31.85 20.51
C GLU A 2 -11.75 31.31 19.09
N TRP A 3 -10.83 30.44 18.70
CA TRP A 3 -11.01 29.59 17.55
C TRP A 3 -12.04 28.54 17.93
N ALA A 4 -13.27 28.71 17.46
CA ALA A 4 -14.27 27.65 17.51
C ALA A 4 -13.71 26.48 16.72
N ASN A 5 -13.33 25.41 17.41
CA ASN A 5 -13.08 24.11 16.81
C ASN A 5 -14.44 23.60 16.31
N GLU A 6 -14.86 24.03 15.13
CA GLU A 6 -15.91 23.33 14.42
C GLU A 6 -15.38 21.92 14.15
N MET A 7 -15.90 20.96 14.89
CA MET A 7 -15.71 19.55 14.58
C MET A 7 -16.38 19.30 13.24
N VAL A 8 -15.58 19.32 12.18
CA VAL A 8 -16.03 18.91 10.86
C VAL A 8 -16.42 17.45 10.97
N GLU A 9 -17.70 17.13 10.77
CA GLU A 9 -18.12 15.74 10.66
C GLU A 9 -17.34 15.08 9.53
N MET A 10 -16.64 13.99 9.85
CA MET A 10 -15.90 13.23 8.85
C MET A 10 -16.87 12.67 7.80
N SER A 11 -16.51 12.83 6.54
CA SER A 11 -17.28 12.21 5.45
C SER A 11 -17.28 10.67 5.57
N ALA A 12 -18.26 10.02 4.95
CA ALA A 12 -18.30 8.56 4.92
C ALA A 12 -17.05 7.95 4.24
N GLU A 13 -16.47 8.68 3.29
CA GLU A 13 -15.21 8.30 2.64
C GLU A 13 -14.03 8.40 3.60
N ASP A 14 -13.95 9.45 4.43
CA ASP A 14 -12.86 9.63 5.39
C ASP A 14 -12.93 8.58 6.50
N GLN A 15 -14.12 8.18 6.93
CA GLN A 15 -14.32 7.12 7.91
C GLN A 15 -13.77 5.77 7.44
N LEU A 16 -13.72 5.52 6.13
CA LEU A 16 -13.10 4.30 5.60
C LEU A 16 -11.60 4.21 5.91
N PHE A 17 -10.93 5.35 6.07
CA PHE A 17 -9.50 5.41 6.36
C PHE A 17 -9.19 5.51 7.87
N GLU A 18 -10.21 5.64 8.71
CA GLU A 18 -10.02 5.59 10.17
C GLU A 18 -9.54 4.20 10.60
N TYR A 19 -8.54 4.16 11.49
CA TYR A 19 -7.92 2.91 11.93
C TYR A 19 -8.40 2.51 13.32
N ASP A 20 -9.07 1.36 13.39
CA ASP A 20 -9.43 0.70 14.67
C ASP A 20 -8.49 -0.48 14.93
N ARG A 21 -7.65 -0.34 15.94
CA ARG A 21 -6.64 -1.32 16.32
C ARG A 21 -7.25 -2.66 16.78
N GLU A 22 -8.36 -2.61 17.51
CA GLU A 22 -8.98 -3.82 18.04
C GLU A 22 -9.71 -4.60 16.94
N GLU A 23 -10.38 -3.88 16.04
CA GLU A 23 -10.96 -4.49 14.84
C GLU A 23 -9.88 -5.16 13.99
N TYR A 24 -8.77 -4.46 13.73
CA TYR A 24 -7.65 -5.00 12.97
C TYR A 24 -7.10 -6.29 13.58
N LYS A 25 -6.80 -6.30 14.89
CA LYS A 25 -6.30 -7.49 15.59
C LYS A 25 -7.26 -8.66 15.53
N SER A 26 -8.57 -8.40 15.61
CA SER A 26 -9.58 -9.42 15.49
C SER A 26 -9.60 -10.05 14.11
N ILE A 27 -9.61 -9.24 13.07
CA ILE A 27 -9.59 -9.69 11.67
C ILE A 27 -8.30 -10.45 11.35
N ASP A 28 -7.14 -9.94 11.79
CA ASP A 28 -5.85 -10.61 11.57
C ASP A 28 -5.77 -11.96 12.27
N ARG A 29 -6.39 -12.11 13.42
CA ARG A 29 -6.49 -13.39 14.14
C ARG A 29 -7.41 -14.38 13.44
N GLU A 30 -8.56 -13.91 12.99
CA GLU A 30 -9.60 -14.74 12.35
C GLU A 30 -9.22 -15.14 10.91
N LYS A 31 -8.49 -14.28 10.19
CA LYS A 31 -8.04 -14.45 8.80
C LYS A 31 -9.16 -14.96 7.88
N PRO A 32 -10.27 -14.23 7.76
CA PRO A 32 -11.47 -14.71 7.06
C PRO A 32 -11.19 -15.07 5.60
N TRP A 33 -10.23 -14.41 4.95
CA TRP A 33 -9.79 -14.74 3.58
C TRP A 33 -9.18 -16.12 3.41
N LYS A 34 -8.78 -16.79 4.49
CA LYS A 34 -8.33 -18.19 4.44
C LYS A 34 -9.49 -19.18 4.37
N LYS A 35 -10.67 -18.76 4.82
CA LYS A 35 -11.88 -19.60 4.89
C LYS A 35 -12.80 -19.39 3.70
N ASP A 36 -12.79 -18.18 3.13
CA ASP A 36 -13.60 -17.79 1.98
C ASP A 36 -12.73 -17.17 0.89
N ALA A 37 -12.60 -17.87 -0.24
CA ALA A 37 -11.85 -17.41 -1.39
C ALA A 37 -12.45 -16.15 -2.06
N LYS A 38 -13.71 -15.84 -1.79
CA LYS A 38 -14.43 -14.67 -2.29
C LYS A 38 -14.58 -13.56 -1.24
N PHE A 39 -13.84 -13.65 -0.14
CA PHE A 39 -13.92 -12.69 0.96
C PHE A 39 -13.67 -11.25 0.49
N PHE A 40 -12.66 -11.02 -0.35
CA PHE A 40 -12.37 -9.68 -0.86
C PHE A 40 -13.35 -9.31 -1.97
N THR A 41 -14.14 -8.26 -1.72
CA THR A 41 -15.18 -7.79 -2.63
C THR A 41 -14.83 -6.46 -3.28
N GLU A 42 -14.00 -5.64 -2.65
CA GLU A 42 -13.68 -4.29 -3.09
C GLU A 42 -12.26 -3.88 -2.68
N VAL A 43 -11.60 -3.08 -3.52
CA VAL A 43 -10.34 -2.42 -3.21
C VAL A 43 -10.54 -0.90 -3.25
N LYS A 44 -10.20 -0.22 -2.18
CA LYS A 44 -10.18 1.25 -2.09
C LYS A 44 -8.73 1.71 -2.02
N LEU A 45 -8.35 2.60 -2.91
CA LEU A 45 -7.01 3.16 -2.98
C LEU A 45 -7.07 4.67 -2.76
N SER A 46 -6.34 5.18 -1.77
CA SER A 46 -6.26 6.61 -1.52
C SER A 46 -5.55 7.34 -2.66
N ALA A 47 -5.90 8.60 -2.87
CA ALA A 47 -5.21 9.45 -3.85
C ALA A 47 -3.72 9.57 -3.53
N LEU A 48 -3.34 9.62 -2.26
CA LEU A 48 -1.96 9.67 -1.80
C LEU A 48 -1.18 8.41 -2.23
N ALA A 49 -1.73 7.22 -1.96
CA ALA A 49 -1.12 5.96 -2.36
C ALA A 49 -0.96 5.88 -3.88
N LEU A 50 -2.00 6.26 -4.64
CA LEU A 50 -1.97 6.26 -6.10
C LEU A 50 -0.88 7.18 -6.65
N ILE A 51 -0.73 8.39 -6.12
CA ILE A 51 0.30 9.34 -6.55
C ILE A 51 1.68 8.79 -6.25
N LYS A 52 1.92 8.24 -5.06
CA LYS A 52 3.21 7.66 -4.67
C LYS A 52 3.59 6.48 -5.57
N ILE A 53 2.68 5.53 -5.78
CA ILE A 53 2.89 4.36 -6.64
C ILE A 53 3.21 4.79 -8.08
N SER A 54 2.39 5.69 -8.63
CA SER A 54 2.55 6.17 -10.01
C SER A 54 3.87 6.92 -10.22
N THR A 55 4.24 7.76 -9.24
CA THR A 55 5.50 8.52 -9.28
C THR A 55 6.70 7.58 -9.18
N HIS A 56 6.64 6.58 -8.30
CA HIS A 56 7.70 5.59 -8.13
C HIS A 56 7.88 4.75 -9.40
N ALA A 57 6.78 4.23 -9.96
CA ALA A 57 6.81 3.47 -11.21
C ALA A 57 7.39 4.30 -12.38
N LYS A 58 6.98 5.59 -12.48
CA LYS A 58 7.49 6.49 -13.52
C LYS A 58 8.99 6.76 -13.36
N ARG A 59 9.47 6.93 -12.12
CA ARG A 59 10.91 7.14 -11.84
C ARG A 59 11.75 5.91 -12.14
N GLY A 60 11.21 4.71 -11.95
CA GLY A 60 11.86 3.45 -12.30
C GLY A 60 12.14 3.32 -13.80
N GLY A 61 11.34 3.97 -14.65
CA GLY A 61 11.53 3.94 -16.10
C GLY A 61 11.46 2.54 -16.67
N GLU A 62 12.57 2.02 -17.15
CA GLU A 62 12.68 0.66 -17.70
C GLU A 62 13.00 -0.41 -16.63
N LEU A 63 13.33 0.03 -15.42
CA LEU A 63 13.59 -0.89 -14.30
C LEU A 63 12.27 -1.22 -13.58
N GLU A 64 12.13 -2.48 -13.21
CA GLU A 64 11.04 -2.92 -12.35
C GLU A 64 11.30 -2.42 -10.93
N VAL A 65 10.36 -1.64 -10.39
CA VAL A 65 10.40 -1.14 -9.03
C VAL A 65 9.32 -1.77 -8.18
N MET A 66 9.57 -1.86 -6.89
CA MET A 66 8.71 -2.51 -5.92
C MET A 66 8.50 -1.63 -4.68
N GLY A 67 7.33 -1.76 -4.05
CA GLY A 67 7.04 -1.10 -2.80
C GLY A 67 5.95 -1.82 -2.01
N LEU A 68 5.67 -1.29 -0.82
CA LEU A 68 4.68 -1.86 0.08
C LEU A 68 3.45 -0.96 0.17
N LEU A 69 2.32 -1.57 0.46
CA LEU A 69 1.03 -0.94 0.66
C LEU A 69 0.68 -0.95 2.13
N GLN A 70 0.28 0.20 2.68
CA GLN A 70 -0.21 0.33 4.03
C GLN A 70 -1.71 0.59 4.07
N GLY A 71 -2.39 0.00 5.03
CA GLY A 71 -3.82 0.16 5.16
C GLY A 71 -4.44 -0.86 6.09
N LYS A 72 -5.65 -1.30 5.76
CA LYS A 72 -6.41 -2.27 6.55
C LYS A 72 -7.31 -3.14 5.68
N VAL A 73 -7.78 -4.22 6.26
CA VAL A 73 -8.85 -5.04 5.72
C VAL A 73 -10.06 -4.89 6.64
N THR A 74 -11.23 -4.71 6.07
CA THR A 74 -12.48 -4.59 6.83
C THR A 74 -13.20 -5.93 6.95
N ARG A 75 -14.13 -6.06 7.90
CA ARG A 75 -14.91 -7.30 8.10
C ARG A 75 -15.83 -7.63 6.93
N ASP A 76 -16.27 -6.63 6.20
CA ASP A 76 -17.11 -6.79 4.99
C ASP A 76 -16.30 -7.03 3.70
N GLY A 77 -15.02 -7.34 3.84
CA GLY A 77 -14.16 -7.76 2.72
C GLY A 77 -13.64 -6.63 1.85
N LYS A 78 -13.59 -5.39 2.35
CA LYS A 78 -12.92 -4.30 1.66
C LYS A 78 -11.43 -4.28 1.98
N PHE A 79 -10.62 -4.10 0.96
CA PHE A 79 -9.18 -3.91 1.06
C PHE A 79 -8.86 -2.43 0.90
N ILE A 80 -8.50 -1.77 2.00
CA ILE A 80 -8.27 -0.31 2.04
C ILE A 80 -6.78 -0.04 2.00
N VAL A 81 -6.32 0.67 0.99
CA VAL A 81 -4.93 1.13 0.85
C VAL A 81 -4.89 2.63 1.15
N ALA A 82 -4.38 2.99 2.31
CA ALA A 82 -4.28 4.37 2.78
C ALA A 82 -3.00 5.06 2.28
N ASP A 83 -1.88 4.33 2.26
CA ASP A 83 -0.58 4.84 1.87
C ASP A 83 0.25 3.76 1.15
N ALA A 84 1.33 4.18 0.50
CA ALA A 84 2.30 3.32 -0.13
C ALA A 84 3.71 3.88 0.08
N PHE A 85 4.71 3.01 0.18
CA PHE A 85 6.10 3.45 0.23
C PHE A 85 7.00 2.57 -0.63
N PRO A 86 7.97 3.18 -1.35
CA PRO A 86 8.90 2.46 -2.19
C PRO A 86 9.89 1.67 -1.34
N LEU A 87 10.30 0.51 -1.84
CA LEU A 87 11.45 -0.21 -1.31
C LEU A 87 12.71 0.19 -2.11
N PRO A 88 13.87 0.24 -1.47
CA PRO A 88 15.14 0.58 -2.12
C PRO A 88 15.70 -0.63 -2.89
N VAL A 89 14.86 -1.24 -3.75
CA VAL A 89 15.22 -2.42 -4.54
C VAL A 89 14.85 -2.20 -5.99
N GLU A 90 15.80 -2.47 -6.86
CA GLU A 90 15.62 -2.48 -8.31
C GLU A 90 15.53 -3.92 -8.79
N GLY A 91 14.64 -4.19 -9.74
CA GLY A 91 14.27 -5.53 -10.19
C GLY A 91 15.30 -6.25 -11.03
N THR A 92 16.59 -6.26 -10.65
CA THR A 92 17.61 -7.07 -11.34
C THR A 92 18.61 -7.70 -10.37
N GLU A 93 18.81 -8.99 -10.53
CA GLU A 93 19.99 -9.84 -10.27
C GLU A 93 20.43 -10.19 -8.84
N THR A 94 20.00 -9.52 -7.77
CA THR A 94 20.45 -9.91 -6.41
C THR A 94 19.31 -10.06 -5.43
N ARG A 95 18.48 -11.07 -5.64
CA ARG A 95 17.31 -11.37 -4.78
C ARG A 95 17.62 -11.52 -3.29
N VAL A 96 18.81 -11.89 -2.91
CA VAL A 96 19.17 -12.16 -1.50
C VAL A 96 19.57 -10.89 -0.76
N SER A 97 20.43 -10.05 -1.35
CA SER A 97 20.87 -8.79 -0.73
C SER A 97 19.72 -7.77 -0.66
N ALA A 98 18.96 -7.64 -1.74
CA ALA A 98 17.80 -6.75 -1.83
C ALA A 98 16.73 -7.09 -0.78
N GLN A 99 16.55 -8.36 -0.45
CA GLN A 99 15.55 -8.79 0.55
C GLN A 99 15.96 -8.39 1.97
N SER A 100 17.24 -8.42 2.31
CA SER A 100 17.75 -7.98 3.60
C SER A 100 17.60 -6.48 3.79
N GLU A 101 18.06 -5.68 2.82
CA GLU A 101 17.93 -4.22 2.83
C GLU A 101 16.47 -3.76 2.86
N ALA A 102 15.60 -4.43 2.09
CA ALA A 102 14.18 -4.15 2.10
C ALA A 102 13.53 -4.45 3.45
N ASN A 103 13.94 -5.53 4.12
CA ASN A 103 13.43 -5.87 5.45
C ASN A 103 13.89 -4.86 6.51
N GLU A 104 15.16 -4.44 6.50
CA GLU A 104 15.67 -3.41 7.41
C GLU A 104 14.94 -2.08 7.21
N TYR A 105 14.80 -1.65 5.97
CA TYR A 105 14.06 -0.44 5.63
C TYR A 105 12.59 -0.51 6.06
N MET A 106 11.94 -1.66 5.87
CA MET A 106 10.56 -1.87 6.30
C MET A 106 10.40 -1.76 7.82
N ILE A 107 11.34 -2.32 8.58
CA ILE A 107 11.33 -2.25 10.05
C ILE A 107 11.49 -0.78 10.48
N GLU A 108 12.48 -0.08 9.95
CA GLU A 108 12.74 1.32 10.27
C GLU A 108 11.55 2.23 9.91
N TYR A 109 10.96 2.02 8.73
CA TYR A 109 9.77 2.76 8.30
C TYR A 109 8.59 2.52 9.23
N ASN A 110 8.30 1.28 9.59
CA ASN A 110 7.20 0.94 10.50
C ASN A 110 7.42 1.53 11.90
N ASP A 111 8.64 1.52 12.41
CA ASP A 111 8.96 2.11 13.71
C ASP A 111 8.84 3.65 13.68
N CYS A 112 9.24 4.27 12.58
CA CYS A 112 9.04 5.70 12.37
C CYS A 112 7.55 6.06 12.29
N ALA A 113 6.76 5.28 11.54
CA ALA A 113 5.33 5.47 11.42
C ALA A 113 4.62 5.37 12.77
N LYS A 114 4.94 4.36 13.57
CA LYS A 114 4.38 4.19 14.93
C LYS A 114 4.73 5.35 15.87
N ARG A 115 5.97 5.87 15.83
CA ARG A 115 6.38 7.05 16.63
C ARG A 115 5.59 8.30 16.26
N ASN A 116 5.11 8.38 15.01
CA ASN A 116 4.28 9.48 14.49
C ASN A 116 2.77 9.21 14.62
N GLY A 117 2.37 8.22 15.41
CA GLY A 117 0.96 7.89 15.67
C GLY A 117 0.24 7.23 14.48
N ARG A 118 0.98 6.76 13.48
CA ARG A 118 0.42 5.99 12.35
C ARG A 118 0.42 4.51 12.71
N GLU A 119 -0.75 3.95 12.78
CA GLU A 119 -0.95 2.56 13.19
C GLU A 119 -1.25 1.61 12.02
N GLU A 120 -1.30 2.12 10.80
CA GLU A 120 -1.59 1.33 9.61
C GLU A 120 -0.50 0.27 9.38
N HIS A 121 -0.94 -0.93 9.08
CA HIS A 121 -0.05 -2.06 8.81
C HIS A 121 0.24 -2.22 7.32
N VAL A 122 1.32 -2.94 7.03
CA VAL A 122 1.57 -3.42 5.67
C VAL A 122 0.53 -4.49 5.34
N VAL A 123 -0.27 -4.23 4.33
CA VAL A 123 -1.36 -5.10 3.88
C VAL A 123 -1.08 -5.75 2.54
N GLY A 124 -0.06 -5.29 1.81
CA GLY A 124 0.30 -5.83 0.50
C GLY A 124 1.56 -5.18 -0.07
N TRP A 125 1.82 -5.46 -1.32
CA TRP A 125 2.95 -4.94 -2.06
C TRP A 125 2.52 -4.59 -3.49
N TYR A 126 3.32 -3.77 -4.17
CA TYR A 126 3.13 -3.42 -5.57
C TYR A 126 4.47 -3.49 -6.31
N HIS A 127 4.42 -3.65 -7.63
CA HIS A 127 5.57 -3.54 -8.50
C HIS A 127 5.15 -2.97 -9.85
N SER A 128 6.11 -2.41 -10.57
CA SER A 128 5.90 -1.91 -11.92
C SER A 128 6.19 -2.99 -12.95
N HIS A 129 5.56 -2.88 -14.13
CA HIS A 129 5.80 -3.73 -15.28
C HIS A 129 6.31 -2.86 -16.46
N PRO A 130 7.56 -2.39 -16.44
CA PRO A 130 8.09 -1.58 -17.54
C PRO A 130 8.14 -2.40 -18.83
N GLY A 131 7.71 -1.81 -19.93
CA GLY A 131 7.69 -2.48 -21.25
C GLY A 131 6.42 -3.26 -21.57
N PHE A 132 5.52 -3.51 -20.63
CA PHE A 132 4.19 -4.02 -20.91
C PHE A 132 3.37 -2.92 -21.61
N GLY A 133 3.17 -3.07 -22.94
CA GLY A 133 2.46 -2.08 -23.76
C GLY A 133 3.29 -1.51 -24.91
N LYS A 134 4.59 -1.77 -24.98
CA LYS A 134 5.35 -1.59 -26.22
C LYS A 134 4.98 -2.76 -27.17
N PHE A 135 3.82 -2.67 -27.83
CA PHE A 135 3.62 -3.44 -29.05
C PHE A 135 4.67 -2.94 -30.03
N SER A 136 5.70 -3.72 -30.25
CA SER A 136 6.61 -3.47 -31.35
C SER A 136 5.83 -3.64 -32.65
N ASN A 137 5.37 -2.54 -33.23
CA ASN A 137 4.99 -2.50 -34.62
C ASN A 137 6.26 -2.64 -35.50
N ASN A 138 6.97 -3.74 -35.34
CA ASN A 138 7.94 -4.18 -36.32
C ASN A 138 7.23 -5.09 -37.33
N GLN A 139 6.34 -4.50 -38.12
CA GLN A 139 6.13 -4.95 -39.50
C GLN A 139 7.10 -4.12 -40.35
N SER A 140 8.33 -4.58 -40.45
CA SER A 140 9.20 -4.20 -41.58
C SER A 140 8.71 -4.90 -42.79
N LEU A 141 8.39 -4.12 -43.78
CA LEU A 141 8.20 -4.47 -45.20
C LEU A 141 9.47 -5.16 -45.76
#